data_7779df0b214139146c8984f3f5722801
#
_entry.id   7779df0b214139146c8984f3f5722801
#
_cell.length_a   1.000
_cell.length_b   1.000
_cell.length_c   1.000
_cell.angle_alpha   90.00
_cell.angle_beta   90.00
_cell.angle_gamma   90.00
#
_symmetry.space_group_name_H-M   'P 1'
#
loop_
_entity.id
_entity.type
_entity.pdbx_description
1 polymer ?
#
loop_
_entity_poly.entity_id
_entity_poly.type
_entity_poly.pdbx_seq_one_letter_code
_entity_poly.pdbx_strand_id
1 'polypeptide(L)'
;MTLSLGFASCRDDDGPVTEGNVVPATELSAVANTYVNDIINPTYKDLRDNAKVLKDACDKAYANAKAGNLSDADITAACEAFKNARREWERSEAFLYGAAANNEIDPHIDS
;
A
#
# COMPACT_ATOMS: atom_id res chain seq x y z
N MET A 1 24.24 -38.29 19.71
CA MET A 1 24.41 -36.87 19.41
C MET A 1 23.04 -36.24 19.27
N THR A 2 22.57 -35.61 20.32
CA THR A 2 21.24 -34.95 20.36
C THR A 2 21.45 -33.46 20.11
N LEU A 3 20.92 -32.97 18.99
CA LEU A 3 20.96 -31.55 18.62
C LEU A 3 19.80 -30.84 19.31
N SER A 4 20.10 -30.03 20.33
CA SER A 4 19.12 -29.19 21.02
C SER A 4 18.96 -27.90 20.24
N LEU A 5 17.82 -27.72 19.56
CA LEU A 5 17.42 -26.43 18.99
C LEU A 5 16.87 -25.56 20.13
N GLY A 6 17.66 -24.61 20.57
CA GLY A 6 17.22 -23.55 21.47
C GLY A 6 16.33 -22.56 20.71
N PHE A 7 15.04 -22.55 21.04
CA PHE A 7 14.14 -21.46 20.66
C PHE A 7 14.51 -20.23 21.50
N ALA A 8 15.06 -19.19 20.87
CA ALA A 8 15.16 -17.88 21.47
C ALA A 8 13.73 -17.30 21.56
N SER A 9 13.09 -17.42 22.71
CA SER A 9 11.88 -16.68 23.04
C SER A 9 12.25 -15.19 23.11
N CYS A 10 11.57 -14.35 22.31
CA CYS A 10 11.57 -12.92 22.55
C CYS A 10 11.02 -12.70 23.96
N ARG A 11 11.90 -12.27 24.85
CA ARG A 11 11.55 -11.93 26.22
C ARG A 11 10.94 -10.53 26.14
N ASP A 12 9.64 -10.40 26.44
CA ASP A 12 9.06 -9.12 26.81
C ASP A 12 9.82 -8.63 28.03
N ASP A 13 10.70 -7.66 27.81
CA ASP A 13 11.45 -7.01 28.88
C ASP A 13 10.56 -5.89 29.46
N ASP A 14 9.62 -6.29 30.31
CA ASP A 14 8.79 -5.39 31.14
C ASP A 14 9.63 -4.73 32.27
N GLY A 15 10.93 -4.54 32.04
CA GLY A 15 11.76 -3.75 32.94
C GLY A 15 11.28 -2.30 32.98
N PRO A 16 11.44 -1.60 34.13
CA PRO A 16 11.04 -0.20 34.24
C PRO A 16 11.77 0.60 33.16
N VAL A 17 10.99 1.32 32.33
CA VAL A 17 11.51 2.21 31.28
C VAL A 17 12.39 3.24 31.99
N THR A 18 13.71 3.11 31.85
CA THR A 18 14.64 4.11 32.37
C THR A 18 14.52 5.37 31.49
N GLU A 19 14.39 6.52 32.11
CA GLU A 19 14.19 7.83 31.44
C GLU A 19 15.18 8.13 30.29
N GLY A 20 16.28 7.37 30.19
CA GLY A 20 17.29 7.52 29.15
C GLY A 20 16.93 7.02 27.74
N ASN A 21 15.82 6.28 27.57
CA ASN A 21 15.41 5.67 26.29
C ASN A 21 14.15 6.29 25.69
N VAL A 22 13.62 7.37 26.24
CA VAL A 22 12.44 8.03 25.70
C VAL A 22 12.86 8.93 24.55
N VAL A 23 12.46 8.55 23.31
CA VAL A 23 12.66 9.41 22.13
C VAL A 23 11.84 10.68 22.30
N PRO A 24 12.44 11.89 22.16
CA PRO A 24 11.73 13.14 22.29
C PRO A 24 10.54 13.22 21.31
N ALA A 25 9.41 13.78 21.75
CA ALA A 25 8.21 13.93 20.93
C ALA A 25 8.48 14.71 19.63
N THR A 26 9.46 15.62 19.64
CA THR A 26 9.89 16.36 18.45
C THR A 26 10.55 15.47 17.40
N GLU A 27 11.36 14.50 17.82
CA GLU A 27 12.01 13.55 16.91
C GLU A 27 10.98 12.57 16.36
N LEU A 28 10.06 12.06 17.19
CA LEU A 28 8.94 11.22 16.74
C LEU A 28 8.06 11.97 15.71
N SER A 29 7.75 13.23 15.97
CA SER A 29 7.01 14.08 15.04
C SER A 29 7.73 14.25 13.71
N ALA A 30 9.05 14.46 13.73
CA ALA A 30 9.85 14.60 12.52
C ALA A 30 9.84 13.32 11.69
N VAL A 31 10.04 12.17 12.32
CA VAL A 31 9.97 10.85 11.67
C VAL A 31 8.57 10.60 11.10
N ALA A 32 7.51 10.86 11.88
CA ALA A 32 6.14 10.68 11.42
C ALA A 32 5.82 11.57 10.21
N ASN A 33 6.23 12.84 10.23
CA ASN A 33 6.05 13.77 9.11
C ASN A 33 6.79 13.29 7.85
N THR A 34 8.04 12.84 7.98
CA THR A 34 8.80 12.27 6.87
C THR A 34 8.09 11.03 6.30
N TYR A 35 7.65 10.12 7.17
CA TYR A 35 6.94 8.92 6.75
C TYR A 35 5.63 9.23 5.99
N VAL A 36 4.84 10.17 6.50
CA VAL A 36 3.59 10.60 5.84
C VAL A 36 3.87 11.27 4.50
N ASN A 37 4.81 12.21 4.45
CA ASN A 37 5.02 13.03 3.26
C ASN A 37 5.82 12.31 2.17
N ASP A 38 6.79 11.48 2.54
CA ASP A 38 7.71 10.88 1.59
C ASP A 38 7.33 9.43 1.22
N ILE A 39 6.45 8.79 1.98
CA ILE A 39 6.04 7.41 1.74
C ILE A 39 4.52 7.28 1.54
N ILE A 40 3.71 7.65 2.55
CA ILE A 40 2.26 7.43 2.50
C ILE A 40 1.61 8.25 1.39
N ASN A 41 1.79 9.57 1.40
CA ASN A 41 1.15 10.46 0.42
C ASN A 41 1.57 10.15 -1.02
N PRO A 42 2.86 9.93 -1.34
CA PRO A 42 3.26 9.50 -2.68
C PRO A 42 2.64 8.18 -3.12
N THR A 43 2.56 7.17 -2.23
CA THR A 43 1.95 5.88 -2.57
C THR A 43 0.47 6.03 -2.94
N TYR A 44 -0.31 6.76 -2.14
CA TYR A 44 -1.72 7.00 -2.49
C TYR A 44 -1.90 7.87 -3.72
N LYS A 45 -0.97 8.82 -3.96
CA LYS A 45 -0.97 9.59 -5.21
C LYS A 45 -0.73 8.68 -6.43
N ASP A 46 0.24 7.80 -6.34
CA ASP A 46 0.58 6.87 -7.43
C ASP A 46 -0.56 5.86 -7.65
N LEU A 47 -1.21 5.36 -6.59
CA LEU A 47 -2.41 4.53 -6.68
C LEU A 47 -3.53 5.25 -7.44
N ARG A 48 -3.84 6.50 -7.05
CA ARG A 48 -4.86 7.31 -7.74
C ARG A 48 -4.54 7.51 -9.22
N ASP A 49 -3.29 7.84 -9.53
CA ASP A 49 -2.86 8.15 -10.89
C ASP A 49 -2.89 6.87 -11.76
N ASN A 50 -2.45 5.72 -11.22
CA ASN A 50 -2.54 4.43 -11.90
C ASN A 50 -3.99 3.94 -12.04
N ALA A 51 -4.86 4.16 -11.06
CA ALA A 51 -6.28 3.85 -11.16
C ALA A 51 -6.97 4.66 -12.28
N LYS A 52 -6.56 5.92 -12.46
CA LYS A 52 -7.04 6.73 -13.59
C LYS A 52 -6.58 6.16 -14.93
N VAL A 53 -5.33 5.75 -15.06
CA VAL A 53 -4.82 5.11 -16.28
C VAL A 53 -5.58 3.82 -16.57
N LEU A 54 -5.88 3.01 -15.56
CA LEU A 54 -6.69 1.81 -15.70
C LEU A 54 -8.09 2.15 -16.22
N LYS A 55 -8.76 3.13 -15.60
CA LYS A 55 -10.08 3.58 -16.05
C LYS A 55 -10.06 4.00 -17.51
N ASP A 56 -9.11 4.86 -17.90
CA ASP A 56 -9.00 5.37 -19.26
C ASP A 56 -8.74 4.23 -20.28
N ALA A 57 -7.93 3.22 -19.92
CA ALA A 57 -7.69 2.03 -20.74
C ALA A 57 -8.94 1.16 -20.89
N CYS A 58 -9.69 0.94 -19.81
CA CYS A 58 -10.95 0.20 -19.85
C CYS A 58 -12.02 0.92 -20.67
N ASP A 59 -12.14 2.24 -20.52
CA ASP A 59 -13.10 3.05 -21.30
C ASP A 59 -12.80 2.97 -22.80
N LYS A 60 -11.52 3.04 -23.16
CA LYS A 60 -11.08 2.89 -24.56
C LYS A 60 -11.39 1.49 -25.10
N ALA A 61 -11.04 0.43 -24.35
CA ALA A 61 -11.33 -0.94 -24.77
C ALA A 61 -12.82 -1.16 -24.94
N TYR A 62 -13.64 -0.64 -24.02
CA TYR A 62 -15.11 -0.70 -24.11
C TYR A 62 -15.65 0.02 -25.35
N ALA A 63 -15.17 1.23 -25.63
CA ALA A 63 -15.60 2.00 -26.80
C ALA A 63 -15.22 1.26 -28.11
N ASN A 64 -14.01 0.72 -28.18
CA ASN A 64 -13.55 -0.07 -29.35
C ASN A 64 -14.37 -1.37 -29.50
N ALA A 65 -14.68 -2.05 -28.40
CA ALA A 65 -15.54 -3.24 -28.42
C ALA A 65 -16.94 -2.93 -28.98
N LYS A 66 -17.55 -1.84 -28.53
CA LYS A 66 -18.85 -1.38 -29.07
C LYS A 66 -18.81 -1.03 -30.55
N ALA A 67 -17.69 -0.54 -31.03
CA ALA A 67 -17.48 -0.22 -32.45
C ALA A 67 -17.06 -1.42 -33.30
N GLY A 68 -16.87 -2.60 -32.70
CA GLY A 68 -16.38 -3.82 -33.39
C GLY A 68 -14.88 -3.75 -33.73
N ASN A 69 -14.12 -2.86 -33.10
CA ASN A 69 -12.71 -2.59 -33.38
C ASN A 69 -11.77 -2.93 -32.21
N LEU A 70 -12.23 -3.73 -31.23
CA LEU A 70 -11.41 -4.14 -30.10
C LEU A 70 -10.17 -4.90 -30.60
N SER A 71 -9.01 -4.47 -30.16
CA SER A 71 -7.72 -5.06 -30.49
C SER A 71 -7.05 -5.73 -29.30
N ASP A 72 -6.13 -6.68 -29.57
CA ASP A 72 -5.28 -7.27 -28.53
C ASP A 72 -4.43 -6.20 -27.82
N ALA A 73 -4.08 -5.12 -28.50
CA ALA A 73 -3.37 -3.99 -27.89
C ALA A 73 -4.22 -3.25 -26.86
N ASP A 74 -5.52 -3.09 -27.07
CA ASP A 74 -6.42 -2.47 -26.09
C ASP A 74 -6.56 -3.36 -24.83
N ILE A 75 -6.67 -4.66 -25.01
CA ILE A 75 -6.73 -5.63 -23.91
C ILE A 75 -5.41 -5.62 -23.13
N THR A 76 -4.27 -5.68 -23.84
CA THR A 76 -2.94 -5.63 -23.22
C THR A 76 -2.75 -4.36 -22.41
N ALA A 77 -3.14 -3.20 -22.96
CA ALA A 77 -3.04 -1.92 -22.27
C ALA A 77 -3.87 -1.91 -20.97
N ALA A 78 -5.10 -2.43 -20.98
CA ALA A 78 -5.94 -2.53 -19.80
C ALA A 78 -5.33 -3.49 -18.75
N CYS A 79 -4.79 -4.63 -19.17
CA CYS A 79 -4.12 -5.60 -18.29
C CYS A 79 -2.87 -4.99 -17.62
N GLU A 80 -2.04 -4.27 -18.36
CA GLU A 80 -0.85 -3.62 -17.80
C GLU A 80 -1.23 -2.48 -16.86
N ALA A 81 -2.24 -1.70 -17.19
CA ALA A 81 -2.76 -0.65 -16.30
C ALA A 81 -3.32 -1.25 -15.00
N PHE A 82 -4.04 -2.38 -15.07
CA PHE A 82 -4.51 -3.11 -13.89
C PHE A 82 -3.36 -3.57 -13.01
N LYS A 83 -2.34 -4.20 -13.57
CA LYS A 83 -1.16 -4.64 -12.81
C LYS A 83 -0.45 -3.47 -12.09
N ASN A 84 -0.36 -2.32 -12.74
CA ASN A 84 0.25 -1.14 -12.15
C ASN A 84 -0.60 -0.58 -11.01
N ALA A 85 -1.92 -0.47 -11.19
CA ALA A 85 -2.82 -0.01 -10.13
C ALA A 85 -2.83 -1.00 -8.95
N ARG A 86 -2.89 -2.32 -9.22
CA ARG A 86 -2.84 -3.36 -8.18
C ARG A 86 -1.54 -3.31 -7.38
N ARG A 87 -0.40 -3.10 -8.02
CA ARG A 87 0.88 -2.98 -7.32
C ARG A 87 0.88 -1.83 -6.31
N GLU A 88 0.34 -0.67 -6.66
CA GLU A 88 0.29 0.46 -5.74
C GLU A 88 -0.75 0.24 -4.63
N TRP A 89 -1.83 -0.47 -4.92
CA TRP A 89 -2.78 -0.93 -3.92
C TRP A 89 -2.10 -1.84 -2.87
N GLU A 90 -1.41 -2.90 -3.30
CA GLU A 90 -0.66 -3.81 -2.43
C GLU A 90 0.38 -3.06 -1.57
N ARG A 91 1.03 -2.04 -2.13
CA ARG A 91 1.96 -1.19 -1.36
C ARG A 91 1.26 -0.38 -0.28
N SER A 92 0.03 0.04 -0.50
CA SER A 92 -0.74 0.82 0.47
C SER A 92 -1.21 -0.01 1.67
N GLU A 93 -1.25 -1.33 1.56
CA GLU A 93 -1.60 -2.24 2.67
C GLU A 93 -0.67 -2.10 3.87
N ALA A 94 0.56 -1.60 3.65
CA ALA A 94 1.52 -1.34 4.73
C ALA A 94 1.07 -0.24 5.71
N PHE A 95 0.07 0.57 5.36
CA PHE A 95 -0.39 1.72 6.18
C PHE A 95 -1.91 1.80 6.35
N LEU A 96 -2.55 0.67 6.56
CA LEU A 96 -3.99 0.58 6.85
C LEU A 96 -4.31 1.03 8.27
N TYR A 97 -3.78 2.19 8.68
CA TYR A 97 -3.97 2.78 10.00
C TYR A 97 -4.68 4.13 9.90
N GLY A 98 -5.12 4.65 11.02
CA GLY A 98 -5.69 5.99 11.12
C GLY A 98 -6.83 6.21 10.13
N ALA A 99 -6.67 7.17 9.23
CA ALA A 99 -7.71 7.53 8.28
C ALA A 99 -8.12 6.39 7.35
N ALA A 100 -7.19 5.54 6.92
CA ALA A 100 -7.48 4.38 6.08
C ALA A 100 -8.35 3.35 6.81
N ALA A 101 -8.00 3.02 8.06
CA ALA A 101 -8.78 2.11 8.89
C ALA A 101 -10.15 2.68 9.25
N ASN A 102 -10.19 3.96 9.66
CA ASN A 102 -11.42 4.62 10.08
C ASN A 102 -12.47 4.78 8.96
N ASN A 103 -12.04 4.79 7.71
CA ASN A 103 -12.91 4.89 6.53
C ASN A 103 -13.08 3.55 5.81
N GLU A 104 -12.61 2.45 6.39
CA GLU A 104 -12.76 1.09 5.85
C GLU A 104 -12.34 0.99 4.38
N ILE A 105 -11.22 1.66 4.01
CA ILE A 105 -10.80 1.77 2.60
C ILE A 105 -10.53 0.39 2.02
N ASP A 106 -9.83 -0.47 2.75
CA ASP A 106 -9.47 -1.81 2.31
C ASP A 106 -10.70 -2.70 2.08
N PRO A 107 -11.64 -2.88 3.04
CA PRO A 107 -12.84 -3.66 2.82
C PRO A 107 -13.74 -3.14 1.67
N HIS A 108 -13.71 -1.85 1.39
CA HIS A 108 -14.49 -1.28 0.29
C HIS A 108 -13.91 -1.54 -1.10
N ILE A 109 -12.62 -1.78 -1.20
CA ILE A 109 -11.95 -2.02 -2.48
C ILE A 109 -11.75 -3.52 -2.73
N ASP A 110 -11.49 -4.31 -1.68
CA ASP A 110 -11.14 -5.73 -1.79
C ASP A 110 -12.31 -6.68 -1.43
N SER A 111 -13.56 -6.20 -1.52
CA SER A 111 -14.77 -6.96 -1.23
C SER A 111 -15.36 -7.66 -2.47
#